data_a220542173d7656d361c7a0b97e24c85
#
_entry.id   a220542173d7656d361c7a0b97e24c85
#
_cell.length_a   1.000
_cell.length_b   1.000
_cell.length_c   1.000
_cell.angle_alpha   90.00
_cell.angle_beta   90.00
_cell.angle_gamma   90.00
#
_symmetry.space_group_name_H-M   'P 1'
#
loop_
_entity.id
_entity.type
_entity.pdbx_description
1 polymer ?
#
loop_
_entity_poly.entity_id
_entity_poly.type
_entity_poly.pdbx_seq_one_letter_code
_entity_poly.pdbx_strand_id
1 'polypeptide(L)' 'MSVKILDAKGLKCPMPIIKAKKEIDAMSPGDLLEVHATDPGSVADFQGWSKTSKTASLKDQRIESGSDGKTVYIHVLARK' A
#
# COMPACT_ATOMS: atom_id res chain seq x y z
N MET A 1 3.09 -3.23 -18.09
CA MET A 1 3.02 -3.31 -16.62
C MET A 1 3.91 -2.26 -16.00
N SER A 2 3.37 -1.47 -15.11
CA SER A 2 4.17 -0.46 -14.41
C SER A 2 4.07 -0.66 -12.90
N VAL A 3 5.09 -0.22 -12.19
CA VAL A 3 5.12 -0.21 -10.73
C VAL A 3 5.18 1.23 -10.29
N LYS A 4 4.18 1.64 -9.50
CA LYS A 4 4.13 2.99 -8.94
C LYS A 4 4.41 2.91 -7.45
N ILE A 5 5.17 3.88 -6.94
CA ILE A 5 5.48 3.96 -5.51
C ILE A 5 4.65 5.08 -4.89
N LEU A 6 3.91 4.76 -3.85
CA LEU A 6 3.15 5.74 -3.08
C LEU A 6 3.82 5.93 -1.74
N ASP A 7 4.25 7.15 -1.46
CA ASP A 7 4.82 7.50 -0.17
C ASP A 7 3.69 7.89 0.79
N ALA A 8 3.39 7.00 1.73
CA ALA A 8 2.41 7.25 2.78
C ALA A 8 3.07 7.28 4.16
N LYS A 9 4.40 7.51 4.20
CA LYS A 9 5.13 7.60 5.48
C LYS A 9 4.64 8.79 6.28
N GLY A 10 4.53 8.61 7.59
CA GLY A 10 4.04 9.64 8.49
C GLY A 10 2.52 9.74 8.59
N LEU A 11 1.79 9.04 7.73
CA LEU A 11 0.34 9.05 7.76
C LEU A 11 -0.18 7.93 8.67
N LYS A 12 -1.27 8.22 9.38
CA LYS A 12 -1.94 7.25 10.24
C LYS A 12 -3.17 6.70 9.55
N CYS A 13 -3.54 5.46 9.92
CA CYS A 13 -4.77 4.83 9.44
C CYS A 13 -5.98 5.76 9.68
N PRO A 14 -6.91 5.89 8.73
CA PRO A 14 -6.99 5.12 7.48
C PRO A 14 -6.35 5.80 6.26
N MET A 15 -5.55 6.84 6.45
CA MET A 15 -5.04 7.66 5.34
C MET A 15 -4.21 6.85 4.31
N PRO A 16 -3.32 5.91 4.73
CA PRO A 16 -2.60 5.12 3.73
C PRO A 16 -3.53 4.36 2.78
N ILE A 17 -4.62 3.81 3.31
CA ILE A 17 -5.60 3.06 2.51
C ILE A 17 -6.36 3.99 1.57
N ILE A 18 -6.77 5.17 2.07
CA ILE A 18 -7.50 6.15 1.24
C ILE A 18 -6.63 6.59 0.06
N LYS A 19 -5.37 6.87 0.31
CA LYS A 19 -4.44 7.27 -0.75
C LYS A 19 -4.17 6.13 -1.73
N ALA A 20 -4.00 4.90 -1.22
CA ALA A 20 -3.78 3.73 -2.05
C ALA A 20 -4.99 3.46 -2.95
N LYS A 21 -6.19 3.56 -2.42
CA LYS A 21 -7.40 3.38 -3.20
C LYS A 21 -7.48 4.38 -4.35
N LYS A 22 -7.16 5.64 -4.07
CA LYS A 22 -7.19 6.69 -5.08
C LYS A 22 -6.20 6.40 -6.22
N GLU A 23 -4.99 5.94 -5.87
CA GLU A 23 -3.99 5.59 -6.87
C GLU A 23 -4.40 4.36 -7.67
N ILE A 24 -4.93 3.33 -6.99
CA ILE A 24 -5.37 2.10 -7.64
C ILE A 24 -6.49 2.39 -8.64
N ASP A 25 -7.44 3.24 -8.28
CA ASP A 25 -8.56 3.58 -9.15
C ASP A 25 -8.09 4.30 -10.43
N ALA A 26 -6.94 4.97 -10.38
CA ALA A 26 -6.36 5.66 -11.52
C ALA A 26 -5.42 4.78 -12.36
N MET A 27 -5.15 3.54 -11.90
CA MET A 27 -4.21 2.64 -12.56
C MET A 27 -4.95 1.68 -13.49
N SER A 28 -4.19 1.11 -14.43
CA SER A 28 -4.71 0.10 -15.35
C SER A 28 -4.64 -1.30 -14.74
N PRO A 29 -5.54 -2.21 -15.14
CA PRO A 29 -5.45 -3.60 -14.65
C PRO A 29 -4.08 -4.20 -14.92
N GLY A 30 -3.52 -4.85 -13.93
CA GLY A 30 -2.19 -5.46 -14.01
C GLY A 30 -1.07 -4.57 -13.49
N ASP A 31 -1.32 -3.28 -13.30
CA ASP A 31 -0.31 -2.38 -12.72
C ASP A 31 -0.14 -2.68 -11.23
N LEU A 32 1.08 -2.43 -10.73
CA LEU A 32 1.42 -2.62 -9.33
C LEU A 32 1.59 -1.29 -8.62
N LEU A 33 1.13 -1.25 -7.37
CA LEU A 33 1.33 -0.11 -6.49
C LEU A 33 2.09 -0.57 -5.25
N GLU A 34 3.21 0.07 -4.97
CA GLU A 34 4.00 -0.19 -3.78
C GLU A 34 3.75 0.95 -2.79
N VAL A 35 3.11 0.65 -1.66
CA VAL A 35 2.77 1.65 -0.64
C VAL A 35 3.78 1.56 0.49
N HIS A 36 4.43 2.67 0.79
CA HIS A 36 5.37 2.78 1.90
C HIS A 36 4.70 3.50 3.06
N ALA A 37 4.50 2.81 4.16
CA ALA A 37 3.83 3.35 5.35
C ALA A 37 4.69 3.13 6.59
N THR A 38 4.51 3.99 7.59
CA THR A 38 5.23 3.86 8.88
C THR A 38 4.29 3.46 10.01
N ASP A 39 2.99 3.40 9.77
CA ASP A 39 2.02 2.99 10.77
C ASP A 39 1.97 1.46 10.86
N PRO A 40 2.29 0.85 12.03
CA PRO A 40 2.24 -0.61 12.19
C PRO A 40 0.85 -1.19 11.89
N GLY A 41 -0.20 -0.44 12.16
CA GLY A 41 -1.57 -0.88 11.89
C GLY A 41 -1.87 -1.05 10.41
N SER A 42 -1.05 -0.47 9.53
CA SER A 42 -1.27 -0.57 8.08
C SER A 42 -1.20 -2.01 7.58
N VAL A 43 -0.42 -2.87 8.22
CA VAL A 43 -0.28 -4.27 7.82
C VAL A 43 -1.65 -4.97 7.82
N ALA A 44 -2.33 -4.94 8.96
CA ALA A 44 -3.66 -5.56 9.09
C ALA A 44 -4.70 -4.81 8.26
N ASP A 45 -4.60 -3.48 8.18
CA ASP A 45 -5.55 -2.66 7.44
C ASP A 45 -5.53 -2.99 5.95
N PHE A 46 -4.35 -3.13 5.36
CA PHE A 46 -4.24 -3.49 3.94
C PHE A 46 -4.68 -4.93 3.69
N GLN A 47 -4.41 -5.84 4.62
CA GLN A 47 -4.90 -7.22 4.53
C GLN A 47 -6.43 -7.25 4.51
N GLY A 48 -7.08 -6.55 5.45
CA GLY A 48 -8.53 -6.51 5.53
C GLY A 48 -9.16 -5.81 4.33
N TRP A 49 -8.60 -4.65 3.94
CA TRP A 49 -9.12 -3.90 2.80
C TRP A 49 -9.02 -4.68 1.50
N SER A 50 -7.89 -5.37 1.27
CA SER A 50 -7.68 -6.10 0.01
C SER A 50 -8.67 -7.27 -0.16
N LYS A 51 -9.13 -7.84 0.95
CA LYS A 51 -10.11 -8.92 0.90
C LYS A 51 -11.48 -8.45 0.42
N THR A 52 -11.83 -7.20 0.70
CA THR A 52 -13.12 -6.62 0.32
C THR A 52 -13.04 -5.74 -0.91
N SER A 53 -11.83 -5.37 -1.34
CA SER A 53 -11.64 -4.49 -2.49
C SER A 53 -11.94 -5.22 -3.80
N LYS A 54 -12.69 -4.55 -4.67
CA LYS A 54 -12.97 -5.07 -6.01
C LYS A 54 -11.90 -4.69 -7.01
N THR A 55 -11.03 -3.76 -6.67
CA THR A 55 -10.07 -3.20 -7.62
C THR A 55 -8.61 -3.47 -7.25
N ALA A 56 -8.34 -3.93 -6.03
CA ALA A 56 -6.98 -4.15 -5.55
C ALA A 56 -6.80 -5.55 -4.97
N SER A 57 -5.64 -6.13 -5.23
CA SER A 57 -5.23 -7.41 -4.68
C SER A 57 -3.90 -7.23 -4.00
N LEU A 58 -3.78 -7.66 -2.74
CA LEU A 58 -2.53 -7.59 -2.00
C LEU A 58 -1.62 -8.73 -2.46
N LYS A 59 -0.45 -8.37 -2.99
CA LYS A 59 0.50 -9.34 -3.53
C LYS A 59 1.63 -9.66 -2.56
N ASP A 60 2.09 -8.67 -1.80
CA ASP A 60 3.21 -8.87 -0.89
C ASP A 60 3.21 -7.79 0.18
N GLN A 61 3.81 -8.11 1.32
CA GLN A 61 4.06 -7.14 2.39
C GLN A 61 5.45 -7.38 2.93
N ARG A 62 6.22 -6.30 3.09
CA ARG A 62 7.57 -6.35 3.61
C ARG A 62 7.75 -5.33 4.72
N ILE A 63 8.73 -5.57 5.56
CA ILE A 63 9.11 -4.64 6.62
C ILE A 63 10.58 -4.31 6.40
N GLU A 64 10.89 -3.01 6.27
CA GLU A 64 12.25 -2.54 6.02
C GLU A 64 12.59 -1.41 6.98
N SER A 65 13.89 -1.20 7.20
CA SER A 65 14.36 -0.04 7.95
C SER A 65 14.57 1.12 7.01
N GLY A 66 13.99 2.27 7.35
CA GLY A 66 14.21 3.49 6.58
C GLY A 66 15.57 4.12 6.88
N SER A 67 15.97 5.07 6.04
CA SER A 67 17.25 5.78 6.20
C SER A 67 17.34 6.58 7.50
N ASP A 68 16.21 6.93 8.08
CA ASP A 68 16.12 7.66 9.36
C ASP A 68 16.03 6.72 10.57
N GLY A 69 16.20 5.41 10.38
CA GLY A 69 16.12 4.41 11.44
C GLY A 69 14.70 3.98 11.79
N LYS A 70 13.68 4.53 11.14
CA LYS A 70 12.30 4.16 11.37
C LYS A 70 11.89 2.96 10.52
N THR A 71 10.98 2.14 11.07
CA THR A 71 10.45 0.99 10.34
C THR A 71 9.50 1.45 9.24
N VAL A 72 9.67 0.90 8.05
CA VAL A 72 8.80 1.16 6.91
C VAL A 72 8.09 -0.15 6.55
N TYR A 73 6.77 -0.08 6.46
CA TYR A 73 5.93 -1.22 6.05
C TYR A 73 5.58 -1.03 4.58
N ILE A 74 5.98 -1.98 3.75
CA ILE A 74 5.80 -1.90 2.30
C ILE A 74 4.71 -2.88 1.89
N HIS A 75 3.68 -2.36 1.24
CA HIS A 75 2.55 -3.15 0.79
C HIS A 75 2.49 -3.09 -0.74
N VAL A 76 2.60 -4.26 -1.39
CA VAL A 76 2.55 -4.34 -2.85
C VAL A 76 1.15 -4.78 -3.26
N LEU A 77 0.46 -3.91 -3.98
CA LEU A 77 -0.90 -4.12 -4.44
C LEU A 77 -0.92 -4.19 -5.96
N ALA A 78 -1.81 -5.03 -6.49
CA ALA A 78 -2.04 -5.10 -7.93
C ALA A 78 -3.45 -4.60 -8.25
N ARG A 79 -3.57 -3.84 -9.33
CA ARG A 79 -4.88 -3.45 -9.88
C ARG A 79 -5.50 -4.67 -10.56
N LYS A 80 -6.69 -5.04 -10.14
CA LYS A 80 -7.44 -6.16 -10.72
C LYS A 80 -7.97 -5.86 -12.11
#